data_e8da88e5c964357acb1d5ff6f8e42f71
#
_entry.id   e8da88e5c964357acb1d5ff6f8e42f71
#
_cell.length_a   1.000
_cell.length_b   1.000
_cell.length_c   1.000
_cell.angle_alpha   90.00
_cell.angle_beta   90.00
_cell.angle_gamma   90.00
#
_symmetry.space_group_name_H-M   'P 1'
#
loop_
_entity.id
_entity.type
_entity.pdbx_description
1 polymer ?
#
loop_
_entity_poly.entity_id
_entity_poly.type
_entity_poly.pdbx_seq_one_letter_code
_entity_poly.pdbx_strand_id
1 'polypeptide(L)'
;MNIGKAAKLSNLTVKTVRYYADIGLVKPLKNSSSGYRDFSEDDLAQLQFIAKARKFNFSIPECEELLSLYSDKNRSSKEVK
;
A
#
# COMPACT_ATOMS: atom_id res chain seq x y z
N MET A 1 -1.02 8.79 -8.31
CA MET A 1 -0.84 10.01 -7.47
C MET A 1 0.56 10.02 -6.86
N ASN A 2 1.06 11.18 -6.50
CA ASN A 2 2.37 11.27 -5.88
C ASN A 2 2.31 10.86 -4.41
N ILE A 3 3.50 10.72 -3.80
CA ILE A 3 3.60 10.23 -2.42
C ILE A 3 2.93 11.18 -1.42
N GLY A 4 2.99 12.48 -1.66
CA GLY A 4 2.38 13.47 -0.76
C GLY A 4 0.88 13.31 -0.70
N LYS A 5 0.25 13.13 -1.86
CA LYS A 5 -1.19 12.92 -1.93
C LYS A 5 -1.59 11.58 -1.32
N ALA A 6 -0.81 10.53 -1.61
CA ALA A 6 -1.08 9.21 -1.05
C ALA A 6 -1.00 9.24 0.48
N ALA A 7 0.00 9.92 1.02
CA ALA A 7 0.14 10.06 2.46
C ALA A 7 -1.05 10.80 3.07
N LYS A 8 -1.44 11.91 2.46
CA LYS A 8 -2.56 12.70 2.95
C LYS A 8 -3.85 11.89 2.96
N LEU A 9 -4.15 11.21 1.87
CA LEU A 9 -5.39 10.44 1.74
C LEU A 9 -5.42 9.19 2.62
N SER A 10 -4.27 8.66 2.98
CA SER A 10 -4.19 7.51 3.88
C SER A 10 -3.99 7.91 5.34
N ASN A 11 -3.91 9.21 5.60
CA ASN A 11 -3.71 9.75 6.95
C ASN A 11 -2.37 9.28 7.54
N LEU A 12 -1.37 9.18 6.69
CA LEU A 12 -0.01 8.82 7.06
C LEU A 12 0.94 9.95 6.72
N THR A 13 2.16 9.88 7.22
CA THR A 13 3.19 10.84 6.84
C THR A 13 3.88 10.36 5.56
N VAL A 14 4.49 11.30 4.83
CA VAL A 14 5.27 10.95 3.64
C VAL A 14 6.40 9.98 4.01
N LYS A 15 7.04 10.22 5.14
CA LYS A 15 8.12 9.36 5.62
C LYS A 15 7.65 7.93 5.82
N THR A 16 6.48 7.76 6.42
CA THR A 16 5.91 6.44 6.67
C THR A 16 5.55 5.73 5.36
N VAL A 17 4.92 6.45 4.43
CA VAL A 17 4.56 5.87 3.13
C VAL A 17 5.81 5.46 2.36
N ARG A 18 6.85 6.30 2.40
CA ARG A 18 8.12 5.97 1.75
C ARG A 18 8.73 4.71 2.35
N TYR A 19 8.69 4.60 3.67
CA TYR A 19 9.21 3.42 4.36
C TYR A 19 8.47 2.16 3.91
N TYR A 20 7.15 2.21 3.84
CA TYR A 20 6.36 1.06 3.41
C TYR A 20 6.66 0.66 1.97
N ALA A 21 6.91 1.64 1.11
CA ALA A 21 7.30 1.35 -0.26
C ALA A 21 8.72 0.77 -0.32
N ASP A 22 9.62 1.29 0.49
CA ASP A 22 11.01 0.83 0.52
C ASP A 22 11.14 -0.62 0.96
N ILE A 23 10.33 -1.04 1.94
CA ILE A 23 10.36 -2.44 2.41
C ILE A 23 9.49 -3.36 1.57
N GLY A 24 8.81 -2.83 0.56
CA GLY A 24 8.00 -3.64 -0.34
C GLY A 24 6.62 -4.00 0.19
N LEU A 25 6.17 -3.34 1.25
CA LEU A 25 4.82 -3.57 1.78
C LEU A 25 3.77 -3.09 0.79
N VAL A 26 4.02 -1.95 0.14
CA VAL A 26 3.26 -1.48 -1.01
C VAL A 26 4.23 -1.35 -2.17
N LYS A 27 3.74 -1.53 -3.39
CA LYS A 27 4.62 -1.57 -4.57
C LYS A 27 4.14 -0.60 -5.65
N PRO A 28 4.25 0.70 -5.41
CA PRO A 28 3.89 1.68 -6.43
C PRO A 28 4.82 1.59 -7.63
N LEU A 29 4.30 1.94 -8.79
CA LEU A 29 5.11 2.00 -9.99
C LEU A 29 6.08 3.16 -9.88
N LYS A 30 7.32 2.93 -10.32
CA LYS A 30 8.33 3.98 -10.34
C LYS A 30 8.38 4.58 -11.72
N ASN A 31 8.25 5.89 -11.80
CA ASN A 31 8.34 6.60 -13.07
C ASN A 31 9.78 6.59 -13.55
N SER A 32 10.03 6.00 -14.73
CA SER A 32 11.37 5.84 -15.24
C SER A 32 12.03 7.15 -15.62
N SER A 33 11.23 8.17 -15.97
CA SER A 33 11.76 9.47 -16.36
C SER A 33 12.14 10.32 -15.16
N SER A 34 11.30 10.39 -14.15
CA SER A 34 11.50 11.26 -12.99
C SER A 34 12.08 10.54 -11.78
N GLY A 35 11.98 9.22 -11.73
CA GLY A 35 12.38 8.44 -10.57
C GLY A 35 11.40 8.51 -9.41
N TYR A 36 10.31 9.25 -9.55
CA TYR A 36 9.30 9.34 -8.51
C TYR A 36 8.34 8.16 -8.57
N ARG A 37 7.82 7.78 -7.42
CA ARG A 37 6.84 6.71 -7.31
C ARG A 37 5.45 7.25 -7.64
N ASP A 38 4.70 6.47 -8.39
CA ASP A 38 3.32 6.78 -8.76
C ASP A 38 2.40 5.79 -8.07
N PHE A 39 1.62 6.26 -7.11
CA PHE A 39 0.73 5.43 -6.30
C PHE A 39 -0.62 5.32 -7.01
N SER A 40 -1.07 4.09 -7.21
CA SER A 40 -2.38 3.82 -7.81
C SER A 40 -3.46 3.90 -6.74
N GLU A 41 -4.72 3.79 -7.18
CA GLU A 41 -5.84 3.70 -6.25
C GLU A 41 -5.77 2.43 -5.42
N ASP A 42 -5.28 1.33 -6.00
CA ASP A 42 -5.05 0.09 -5.26
C ASP A 42 -3.98 0.29 -4.18
N ASP A 43 -2.90 0.99 -4.54
CA ASP A 43 -1.86 1.30 -3.56
C ASP A 43 -2.41 2.14 -2.42
N LEU A 44 -3.26 3.11 -2.75
CA LEU A 44 -3.89 3.95 -1.73
C LEU A 44 -4.78 3.11 -0.82
N ALA A 45 -5.57 2.20 -1.38
CA ALA A 45 -6.42 1.33 -0.59
C ALA A 45 -5.58 0.47 0.38
N GLN A 46 -4.45 -0.03 -0.10
CA GLN A 46 -3.53 -0.79 0.74
C GLN A 46 -2.96 0.08 1.87
N LEU A 47 -2.57 1.31 1.56
CA LEU A 47 -2.05 2.23 2.58
C LEU A 47 -3.10 2.54 3.64
N GLN A 48 -4.34 2.77 3.21
CA GLN A 48 -5.43 3.02 4.14
C GLN A 48 -5.69 1.81 5.04
N PHE A 49 -5.61 0.62 4.48
CA PHE A 49 -5.76 -0.61 5.24
C PHE A 49 -4.63 -0.77 6.26
N ILE A 50 -3.39 -0.51 5.83
CA ILE A 50 -2.23 -0.60 6.72
C ILE A 50 -2.36 0.40 7.85
N ALA A 51 -2.75 1.65 7.55
CA ALA A 51 -2.92 2.68 8.56
C ALA A 51 -3.91 2.23 9.62
N LYS A 52 -5.01 1.62 9.20
CA LYS A 52 -6.03 1.12 10.11
C LYS A 52 -5.52 -0.05 10.95
N ALA A 53 -4.85 -1.00 10.31
CA ALA A 53 -4.31 -2.16 11.00
C ALA A 53 -3.27 -1.74 12.04
N ARG A 54 -2.42 -0.77 11.70
CA ARG A 54 -1.41 -0.28 12.65
C ARG A 54 -2.05 0.39 13.85
N LYS A 55 -3.20 1.01 13.67
CA LYS A 55 -3.95 1.59 14.79
C LYS A 55 -4.39 0.53 15.78
N PHE A 56 -4.63 -0.68 15.31
CA PHE A 56 -5.00 -1.81 16.16
C PHE A 56 -3.79 -2.63 16.59
N ASN A 57 -2.60 -2.04 16.51
CA ASN A 57 -1.34 -2.63 16.97
C ASN A 57 -0.89 -3.86 16.17
N PHE A 58 -1.34 -3.98 14.94
CA PHE A 58 -0.82 -5.02 14.05
C PHE A 58 0.60 -4.67 13.65
N SER A 59 1.47 -5.66 13.66
CA SER A 59 2.86 -5.47 13.25
C SER A 59 2.96 -5.37 11.73
N ILE A 60 4.12 -4.90 11.24
CA ILE A 60 4.35 -4.83 9.79
C ILE A 60 4.22 -6.22 9.14
N PRO A 61 4.87 -7.29 9.68
CA PRO A 61 4.67 -8.62 9.10
C PRO A 61 3.21 -9.07 9.08
N GLU A 62 2.44 -8.72 10.10
CA GLU A 62 1.01 -9.04 10.15
C GLU A 62 0.24 -8.29 9.06
N CYS A 63 0.58 -7.02 8.85
CA CYS A 63 -0.03 -6.23 7.78
C CYS A 63 0.27 -6.85 6.41
N GLU A 64 1.50 -7.28 6.21
CA GLU A 64 1.91 -7.91 4.96
C GLU A 64 1.10 -9.18 4.70
N GLU A 65 0.94 -10.00 5.72
CA GLU A 65 0.16 -11.23 5.61
C GLU A 65 -1.29 -10.93 5.27
N LEU A 66 -1.89 -9.95 5.93
CA LEU A 66 -3.27 -9.56 5.67
C LEU A 66 -3.44 -9.02 4.25
N LEU A 67 -2.50 -8.23 3.78
CA LEU A 67 -2.53 -7.71 2.41
C LEU A 67 -2.43 -8.84 1.39
N SER A 68 -1.61 -9.86 1.68
CA SER A 68 -1.48 -11.01 0.81
C SER A 68 -2.80 -11.76 0.67
N LEU A 69 -3.49 -11.97 1.78
CA LEU A 69 -4.80 -12.61 1.77
C LEU A 69 -5.83 -11.81 0.99
N TYR A 70 -5.80 -10.50 1.14
CA TYR A 70 -6.70 -9.61 0.42
C TYR A 70 -6.47 -9.71 -1.08
N SER A 71 -5.23 -9.69 -1.51
CA SER A 71 -4.86 -9.79 -2.92
C SER A 71 -5.25 -11.15 -3.50
N ASP A 72 -5.00 -12.21 -2.77
CA ASP A 72 -5.34 -13.57 -3.20
C ASP A 72 -6.85 -13.74 -3.36
N LYS A 73 -7.61 -13.19 -2.43
CA LYS A 73 -9.07 -13.24 -2.49
C LYS A 73 -9.59 -12.56 -3.74
N ASN A 74 -9.07 -11.39 -4.06
CA ASN A 74 -9.48 -10.65 -5.25
C ASN A 74 -9.09 -11.40 -6.52
N ARG A 75 -7.92 -11.99 -6.54
CA ARG A 75 -7.44 -12.76 -7.68
C ARG A 75 -8.30 -13.99 -7.89
N SER A 76 -8.62 -14.71 -6.83
CA SER A 76 -9.45 -15.89 -6.90
C SER A 76 -10.83 -15.58 -7.47
N SER A 77 -11.41 -14.45 -7.07
CA SER A 77 -12.70 -14.02 -7.60
C SER A 77 -12.67 -13.84 -9.10
N LYS A 78 -11.56 -13.31 -9.62
CA LYS A 78 -11.41 -13.11 -11.07
C LYS A 78 -11.22 -14.43 -11.78
N GLU A 79 -10.49 -15.33 -11.18
CA GLU A 79 -10.18 -16.62 -11.81
C GLU A 79 -11.39 -17.53 -11.90
N VAL A 80 -12.30 -17.44 -10.98
CA VAL A 80 -13.50 -18.26 -10.96
C VAL A 80 -14.38 -17.98 -12.17
N LYS A 81 -14.27 -16.83 -12.74
CA LYS A 81 -15.01 -16.49 -13.95
C LYS A 81 -14.42 -17.18 -15.16
#